data_2778517f16e5850651edba9b7cf4efc2
#
_entry.id   2778517f16e5850651edba9b7cf4efc2
#
_cell.length_a   1.000
_cell.length_b   1.000
_cell.length_c   1.000
_cell.angle_alpha   90.00
_cell.angle_beta   90.00
_cell.angle_gamma   90.00
#
_symmetry.space_group_name_H-M   'P 1'
#
loop_
_entity.id
_entity.type
_entity.pdbx_description
1 polymer ?
#
loop_
_entity_poly.entity_id
_entity_poly.type
_entity_poly.pdbx_seq_one_letter_code
_entity_poly.pdbx_strand_id
1 'polypeptide(L)'
;PPDVSRWEGREFMGYKRSDGQVGTLNNWLIIPLVFCENRNVQILREAFEKELGYAQPDLYRQSVRELVDQYTSGKSIAHMPHQAVVDQERSSSGDASSRVFPFLDGIKFLTHEGGCGGTREDAQSLCSLLAGYLHHPNVAGATVLSLGCQNAQINMLQEEIEKKNPDFD
;
A
#
# COMPACT_ATOMS: atom_id res chain seq x y z
N PRO A 1 -4.36 30.09 5.34
CA PRO A 1 -4.97 28.88 4.80
C PRO A 1 -5.23 29.04 3.32
N PRO A 2 -5.16 27.99 2.50
CA PRO A 2 -5.50 28.09 1.08
C PRO A 2 -6.99 28.43 0.91
N ASP A 3 -7.31 29.15 -0.14
CA ASP A 3 -8.70 29.42 -0.52
C ASP A 3 -9.32 28.14 -1.10
N VAL A 4 -10.30 27.59 -0.40
CA VAL A 4 -11.02 26.37 -0.77
C VAL A 4 -12.46 26.63 -1.22
N SER A 5 -12.87 27.90 -1.33
CA SER A 5 -14.25 28.31 -1.64
C SER A 5 -14.81 27.66 -2.92
N ARG A 6 -13.97 27.45 -3.94
CA ARG A 6 -14.34 26.76 -5.20
C ARG A 6 -14.75 25.29 -5.02
N TRP A 7 -14.46 24.70 -3.86
CA TRP A 7 -14.75 23.30 -3.54
C TRP A 7 -15.93 23.15 -2.59
N GLU A 8 -16.42 24.25 -2.01
CA GLU A 8 -17.58 24.25 -1.11
C GLU A 8 -18.82 23.70 -1.83
N GLY A 9 -19.59 22.88 -1.12
CA GLY A 9 -20.79 22.23 -1.65
C GLY A 9 -20.56 21.06 -2.61
N ARG A 10 -19.31 20.63 -2.83
CA ARG A 10 -19.03 19.40 -3.57
C ARG A 10 -19.10 18.19 -2.64
N GLU A 11 -19.72 17.14 -3.14
CA GLU A 11 -19.88 15.87 -2.43
C GLU A 11 -19.13 14.75 -3.14
N PHE A 12 -18.76 13.70 -2.40
CA PHE A 12 -18.20 12.47 -2.93
C PHE A 12 -18.75 11.27 -2.16
N MET A 13 -18.77 10.10 -2.79
CA MET A 13 -19.04 8.83 -2.12
C MET A 13 -17.79 8.38 -1.40
N GLY A 14 -17.85 8.21 -0.07
CA GLY A 14 -16.72 7.86 0.77
C GLY A 14 -17.02 6.75 1.76
N TYR A 15 -15.95 6.19 2.32
CA TYR A 15 -16.00 5.15 3.34
C TYR A 15 -15.96 5.79 4.74
N LYS A 16 -17.08 5.73 5.47
CA LYS A 16 -17.14 6.23 6.84
C LYS A 16 -16.44 5.25 7.79
N ARG A 17 -15.54 5.76 8.63
CA ARG A 17 -14.83 5.01 9.67
C ARG A 17 -15.52 5.11 11.03
N SER A 18 -15.18 4.19 11.96
CA SER A 18 -15.73 4.16 13.31
C SER A 18 -15.46 5.44 14.10
N ASP A 19 -14.31 6.09 13.88
CA ASP A 19 -13.91 7.37 14.48
C ASP A 19 -14.51 8.61 13.81
N GLY A 20 -15.39 8.43 12.81
CA GLY A 20 -16.07 9.50 12.09
C GLY A 20 -15.28 10.08 10.92
N GLN A 21 -14.05 9.66 10.67
CA GLN A 21 -13.32 10.02 9.46
C GLN A 21 -13.98 9.45 8.21
N VAL A 22 -13.67 10.03 7.04
CA VAL A 22 -14.20 9.56 5.75
C VAL A 22 -13.05 9.38 4.77
N GLY A 23 -12.88 8.15 4.29
CA GLY A 23 -11.89 7.79 3.28
C GLY A 23 -12.43 7.91 1.87
N THR A 24 -11.57 8.22 0.92
CA THR A 24 -11.85 8.19 -0.53
C THR A 24 -11.49 6.85 -1.15
N LEU A 25 -10.78 6.00 -0.41
CA LEU A 25 -10.37 4.65 -0.78
C LEU A 25 -10.57 3.69 0.40
N ASN A 26 -10.58 2.40 0.10
CA ASN A 26 -10.73 1.32 1.07
C ASN A 26 -9.65 0.26 0.85
N ASN A 27 -8.44 0.51 1.40
CA ASN A 27 -7.29 -0.37 1.21
C ASN A 27 -7.04 -1.27 2.43
N TRP A 28 -6.63 -2.50 2.18
CA TRP A 28 -6.06 -3.38 3.19
C TRP A 28 -4.55 -3.25 3.24
N LEU A 29 -3.95 -3.19 4.45
CA LEU A 29 -2.49 -3.10 4.61
C LEU A 29 -1.91 -4.46 5.02
N ILE A 30 -0.73 -4.78 4.46
CA ILE A 30 0.14 -5.85 4.95
C ILE A 30 1.39 -5.18 5.51
N ILE A 31 1.60 -5.32 6.82
CA ILE A 31 2.60 -4.55 7.57
C ILE A 31 3.51 -5.52 8.34
N PRO A 32 4.84 -5.51 8.11
CA PRO A 32 5.77 -6.20 8.98
C PRO A 32 6.10 -5.34 10.21
N LEU A 33 6.28 -5.94 11.39
CA LEU A 33 6.84 -5.29 12.57
C LEU A 33 8.36 -5.33 12.60
N VAL A 34 8.97 -6.09 11.69
CA VAL A 34 10.42 -6.26 11.59
C VAL A 34 10.85 -6.44 10.15
N PHE A 35 11.97 -5.82 9.78
CA PHE A 35 12.49 -5.88 8.41
C PHE A 35 12.78 -7.32 7.92
N CYS A 36 13.03 -8.26 8.84
CA CYS A 36 13.22 -9.67 8.48
C CYS A 36 12.00 -10.27 7.75
N GLU A 37 10.81 -9.72 7.95
CA GLU A 37 9.58 -10.11 7.27
C GLU A 37 9.42 -9.48 5.88
N ASN A 38 10.26 -8.53 5.48
CA ASN A 38 10.15 -7.87 4.18
C ASN A 38 10.12 -8.86 3.01
N ARG A 39 10.89 -9.96 3.11
CA ARG A 39 10.88 -10.99 2.07
C ARG A 39 9.54 -11.72 2.00
N ASN A 40 8.94 -12.02 3.15
CA ASN A 40 7.62 -12.63 3.22
C ASN A 40 6.54 -11.69 2.68
N VAL A 41 6.64 -10.38 3.01
CA VAL A 41 5.75 -9.34 2.45
C VAL A 41 5.83 -9.31 0.91
N GLN A 42 7.02 -9.42 0.33
CA GLN A 42 7.19 -9.45 -1.13
C GLN A 42 6.58 -10.71 -1.76
N ILE A 43 6.77 -11.88 -1.14
CA ILE A 43 6.18 -13.13 -1.61
C ILE A 43 4.64 -13.06 -1.56
N LEU A 44 4.10 -12.55 -0.45
CA LEU A 44 2.66 -12.34 -0.29
C LEU A 44 2.13 -11.36 -1.33
N ARG A 45 2.86 -10.28 -1.59
CA ARG A 45 2.50 -9.30 -2.61
C ARG A 45 2.34 -9.97 -3.98
N GLU A 46 3.35 -10.69 -4.44
CA GLU A 46 3.33 -11.37 -5.75
C GLU A 46 2.16 -12.36 -5.86
N ALA A 47 1.86 -13.10 -4.78
CA ALA A 47 0.75 -14.03 -4.74
C ALA A 47 -0.61 -13.33 -4.71
N PHE A 48 -0.80 -12.38 -3.81
CA PHE A 48 -2.09 -11.72 -3.59
C PHE A 48 -2.48 -10.81 -4.76
N GLU A 49 -1.52 -10.09 -5.34
CA GLU A 49 -1.81 -9.25 -6.52
C GLU A 49 -2.37 -10.10 -7.67
N LYS A 50 -1.82 -11.30 -7.89
CA LYS A 50 -2.27 -12.20 -8.96
C LYS A 50 -3.58 -12.92 -8.62
N GLU A 51 -3.60 -13.61 -7.48
CA GLU A 51 -4.70 -14.53 -7.15
C GLU A 51 -5.97 -13.81 -6.66
N LEU A 52 -5.83 -12.62 -6.08
CA LEU A 52 -6.96 -11.85 -5.58
C LEU A 52 -7.47 -10.78 -6.56
N GLY A 53 -6.89 -10.69 -7.75
CA GLY A 53 -7.33 -9.77 -8.79
C GLY A 53 -6.92 -8.30 -8.58
N TYR A 54 -5.84 -8.04 -7.83
CA TYR A 54 -5.30 -6.69 -7.59
C TYR A 54 -4.02 -6.39 -8.37
N ALA A 55 -3.63 -7.27 -9.30
CA ALA A 55 -2.44 -7.06 -10.11
C ALA A 55 -2.58 -5.76 -10.92
N GLN A 56 -1.55 -4.93 -10.85
CA GLN A 56 -1.40 -3.77 -11.72
C GLN A 56 -0.64 -4.19 -12.98
N PRO A 57 -0.93 -3.59 -14.14
CA PRO A 57 -0.12 -3.78 -15.32
C PRO A 57 1.35 -3.42 -15.03
N ASP A 58 2.24 -4.37 -15.26
CA ASP A 58 3.68 -4.14 -15.09
C ASP A 58 4.24 -3.49 -16.36
N LEU A 59 4.04 -2.18 -16.48
CA LEU A 59 4.41 -1.38 -17.65
C LEU A 59 5.92 -1.40 -17.91
N TYR A 60 6.72 -1.37 -16.85
CA TYR A 60 8.18 -1.45 -16.98
C TYR A 60 8.62 -2.81 -17.51
N ARG A 61 8.03 -3.89 -17.03
CA ARG A 61 8.31 -5.24 -17.52
C ARG A 61 7.89 -5.40 -18.97
N GLN A 62 6.76 -4.82 -19.37
CA GLN A 62 6.32 -4.79 -20.75
C GLN A 62 7.31 -4.01 -21.63
N SER A 63 7.72 -2.81 -21.21
CA SER A 63 8.70 -1.99 -21.91
C SER A 63 10.06 -2.69 -22.06
N VAL A 64 10.53 -3.35 -21.00
CA VAL A 64 11.78 -4.14 -21.06
C VAL A 64 11.64 -5.31 -22.04
N ARG A 65 10.50 -6.00 -22.05
CA ARG A 65 10.24 -7.09 -22.98
C ARG A 65 10.28 -6.59 -24.43
N GLU A 66 9.62 -5.48 -24.73
CA GLU A 66 9.63 -4.87 -26.06
C GLU A 66 11.05 -4.47 -26.51
N LEU A 67 11.86 -3.92 -25.60
CA LEU A 67 13.29 -3.61 -25.89
C LEU A 67 14.10 -4.87 -26.18
N VAL A 68 13.92 -5.92 -25.42
CA VAL A 68 14.59 -7.21 -25.64
C VAL A 68 14.18 -7.80 -26.98
N ASP A 69 12.90 -7.77 -27.35
CA ASP A 69 12.40 -8.26 -28.63
C ASP A 69 12.94 -7.46 -29.80
N GLN A 70 13.07 -6.13 -29.69
CA GLN A 70 13.69 -5.28 -30.69
C GLN A 70 15.17 -5.64 -30.88
N TYR A 71 15.92 -5.75 -29.77
CA TYR A 71 17.34 -6.10 -29.78
C TYR A 71 17.58 -7.48 -30.41
N THR A 72 16.85 -8.50 -29.99
CA THR A 72 17.01 -9.87 -30.48
C THR A 72 16.59 -10.05 -31.94
N SER A 73 15.64 -9.22 -32.41
CA SER A 73 15.22 -9.21 -33.81
C SER A 73 16.11 -8.36 -34.74
N GLY A 74 17.18 -7.76 -34.21
CA GLY A 74 18.08 -6.91 -34.97
C GLY A 74 17.49 -5.57 -35.45
N LYS A 75 16.35 -5.17 -34.89
CA LYS A 75 15.73 -3.87 -35.17
C LYS A 75 16.44 -2.77 -34.42
N SER A 76 16.52 -1.57 -35.03
CA SER A 76 17.02 -0.39 -34.33
C SER A 76 16.14 -0.08 -33.14
N ILE A 77 16.76 0.13 -31.96
CA ILE A 77 16.04 0.51 -30.76
C ILE A 77 15.52 1.94 -30.97
N ALA A 78 14.22 2.06 -31.27
CA ALA A 78 13.57 3.34 -31.34
C ALA A 78 13.42 3.93 -29.93
N HIS A 79 13.63 5.23 -29.81
CA HIS A 79 13.44 5.94 -28.54
C HIS A 79 11.97 5.81 -28.10
N MET A 80 11.70 5.08 -27.01
CA MET A 80 10.35 5.00 -26.46
C MET A 80 9.97 6.35 -25.85
N PRO A 81 8.85 6.95 -26.27
CA PRO A 81 8.40 8.19 -25.64
C PRO A 81 7.97 7.89 -24.19
N HIS A 82 8.62 8.55 -23.25
CA HIS A 82 8.33 8.46 -21.81
C HIS A 82 6.84 8.73 -21.48
N GLN A 83 6.16 9.43 -22.37
CA GLN A 83 4.75 9.81 -22.25
C GLN A 83 3.81 8.61 -22.29
N ALA A 84 4.11 7.58 -23.07
CA ALA A 84 3.22 6.42 -23.23
C ALA A 84 3.08 5.57 -21.96
N VAL A 85 4.11 5.55 -21.10
CA VAL A 85 4.10 4.80 -19.83
C VAL A 85 3.20 5.51 -18.81
N VAL A 86 3.28 6.84 -18.72
CA VAL A 86 2.53 7.65 -17.75
C VAL A 86 1.03 7.69 -18.04
N ASP A 87 0.66 7.75 -19.33
CA ASP A 87 -0.75 7.81 -19.73
C ASP A 87 -1.43 6.43 -19.55
N GLN A 88 -0.69 5.35 -19.67
CA GLN A 88 -1.18 3.99 -19.45
C GLN A 88 -1.38 3.66 -17.96
N GLU A 89 -0.57 4.22 -17.05
CA GLU A 89 -0.77 4.11 -15.60
C GLU A 89 -2.11 4.72 -15.15
N ARG A 90 -2.55 5.80 -15.79
CA ARG A 90 -3.81 6.47 -15.46
C ARG A 90 -5.06 5.75 -15.96
N SER A 91 -4.94 4.95 -17.00
CA SER A 91 -6.07 4.23 -17.61
C SER A 91 -6.23 2.78 -17.15
N SER A 92 -5.24 2.23 -16.44
CA SER A 92 -5.23 0.84 -16.00
C SER A 92 -5.73 0.64 -14.56
N SER A 93 -6.94 1.11 -14.25
CA SER A 93 -7.66 0.55 -13.12
C SER A 93 -8.03 -0.88 -13.48
N GLY A 94 -7.35 -1.87 -12.86
CA GLY A 94 -7.66 -3.29 -13.08
C GLY A 94 -9.17 -3.53 -12.98
N ASP A 95 -9.67 -4.41 -13.80
CA ASP A 95 -11.10 -4.74 -13.85
C ASP A 95 -11.59 -5.14 -12.43
N ALA A 96 -12.38 -4.26 -11.81
CA ALA A 96 -12.91 -4.48 -10.47
C ALA A 96 -13.78 -5.75 -10.40
N SER A 97 -14.27 -6.25 -11.53
CA SER A 97 -15.10 -7.46 -11.60
C SER A 97 -14.32 -8.76 -11.30
N SER A 98 -12.99 -8.73 -11.40
CA SER A 98 -12.13 -9.89 -11.13
C SER A 98 -11.64 -9.97 -9.66
N ARG A 99 -11.95 -8.98 -8.82
CA ARG A 99 -11.46 -8.91 -7.44
C ARG A 99 -12.22 -9.86 -6.52
N VAL A 100 -11.50 -10.65 -5.74
CA VAL A 100 -12.08 -11.54 -4.71
C VAL A 100 -12.80 -10.75 -3.63
N PHE A 101 -12.29 -9.56 -3.27
CA PHE A 101 -12.89 -8.65 -2.29
C PHE A 101 -13.38 -7.37 -2.97
N PRO A 102 -14.61 -7.34 -3.50
CA PRO A 102 -15.09 -6.23 -4.34
C PRO A 102 -15.19 -4.89 -3.59
N PHE A 103 -15.25 -4.90 -2.26
CA PHE A 103 -15.30 -3.69 -1.42
C PHE A 103 -13.92 -3.12 -1.06
N LEU A 104 -12.84 -3.82 -1.42
CA LEU A 104 -11.49 -3.30 -1.27
C LEU A 104 -10.99 -2.68 -2.58
N ASP A 105 -10.51 -1.44 -2.49
CA ASP A 105 -9.90 -0.75 -3.64
C ASP A 105 -8.49 -1.26 -3.95
N GLY A 106 -7.80 -1.80 -2.95
CA GLY A 106 -6.47 -2.37 -3.12
C GLY A 106 -5.91 -3.01 -1.87
N ILE A 107 -4.83 -3.77 -2.06
CA ILE A 107 -3.97 -4.28 -0.99
C ILE A 107 -2.64 -3.54 -1.08
N LYS A 108 -2.19 -2.95 0.02
CA LYS A 108 -0.93 -2.18 0.10
C LYS A 108 0.06 -2.93 0.99
N PHE A 109 1.27 -3.05 0.52
CA PHE A 109 2.34 -3.78 1.18
C PHE A 109 3.39 -2.78 1.63
N LEU A 110 3.56 -2.65 2.94
CA LEU A 110 4.60 -1.79 3.52
C LEU A 110 5.86 -2.61 3.77
N THR A 111 7.01 -1.99 3.62
CA THR A 111 8.31 -2.54 4.00
C THR A 111 9.13 -1.43 4.68
N HIS A 112 10.04 -1.81 5.57
CA HIS A 112 10.92 -0.89 6.28
C HIS A 112 12.17 -1.62 6.77
N GLU A 113 13.17 -0.87 7.27
CA GLU A 113 14.45 -1.42 7.70
C GLU A 113 14.60 -1.46 9.25
N GLY A 114 13.50 -1.29 9.98
CA GLY A 114 13.49 -1.25 11.44
C GLY A 114 12.92 -2.50 12.12
N GLY A 115 12.71 -2.39 13.42
CA GLY A 115 11.97 -3.34 14.25
C GLY A 115 12.81 -4.37 14.99
N CYS A 116 14.04 -4.68 14.58
CA CYS A 116 14.90 -5.69 15.20
C CYS A 116 16.06 -5.08 16.00
N GLY A 117 16.84 -4.19 15.39
CA GLY A 117 17.94 -3.49 16.03
C GLY A 117 17.52 -2.15 16.64
N GLY A 118 18.48 -1.44 17.22
CA GLY A 118 18.24 -0.12 17.78
C GLY A 118 17.75 -0.13 19.22
N THR A 119 17.26 1.03 19.66
CA THR A 119 16.78 1.24 21.03
C THR A 119 15.27 0.91 21.15
N ARG A 120 14.77 0.94 22.37
CA ARG A 120 13.32 0.83 22.62
C ARG A 120 12.56 2.01 22.02
N GLU A 121 13.16 3.20 22.05
CA GLU A 121 12.60 4.41 21.46
C GLU A 121 12.48 4.30 19.93
N ASP A 122 13.43 3.65 19.26
CA ASP A 122 13.37 3.39 17.84
C ASP A 122 12.18 2.45 17.51
N ALA A 123 12.01 1.38 18.29
CA ALA A 123 10.90 0.45 18.15
C ALA A 123 9.55 1.14 18.39
N GLN A 124 9.47 2.01 19.41
CA GLN A 124 8.27 2.78 19.72
C GLN A 124 7.95 3.80 18.63
N SER A 125 8.96 4.47 18.09
CA SER A 125 8.79 5.40 16.96
C SER A 125 8.27 4.70 15.72
N LEU A 126 8.78 3.50 15.41
CA LEU A 126 8.26 2.66 14.33
C LEU A 126 6.80 2.28 14.57
N CYS A 127 6.45 1.79 15.77
CA CYS A 127 5.08 1.42 16.10
C CYS A 127 4.13 2.63 16.00
N SER A 128 4.57 3.81 16.46
CA SER A 128 3.79 5.05 16.35
C SER A 128 3.57 5.47 14.90
N LEU A 129 4.58 5.31 14.03
CA LEU A 129 4.46 5.54 12.59
C LEU A 129 3.45 4.57 11.95
N LEU A 130 3.58 3.27 12.24
CA LEU A 130 2.67 2.24 11.72
C LEU A 130 1.23 2.45 12.20
N ALA A 131 1.03 2.83 13.47
CA ALA A 131 -0.26 3.22 13.99
C ALA A 131 -0.85 4.42 13.23
N GLY A 132 -0.03 5.35 12.78
CA GLY A 132 -0.45 6.46 11.92
C GLY A 132 -0.98 5.99 10.56
N TYR A 133 -0.36 4.99 9.94
CA TYR A 133 -0.89 4.38 8.71
C TYR A 133 -2.23 3.67 8.95
N LEU A 134 -2.37 2.95 10.06
CA LEU A 134 -3.60 2.24 10.40
C LEU A 134 -4.78 3.18 10.62
N HIS A 135 -4.54 4.37 11.18
CA HIS A 135 -5.58 5.40 11.38
C HIS A 135 -5.89 6.24 10.14
N HIS A 136 -5.21 5.99 9.03
CA HIS A 136 -5.51 6.75 7.81
C HIS A 136 -6.90 6.38 7.27
N PRO A 137 -7.77 7.35 6.95
CA PRO A 137 -9.16 7.07 6.56
C PRO A 137 -9.31 6.19 5.31
N ASN A 138 -8.28 6.08 4.47
CA ASN A 138 -8.27 5.19 3.31
C ASN A 138 -7.86 3.74 3.64
N VAL A 139 -7.70 3.39 4.91
CA VAL A 139 -7.36 2.04 5.38
C VAL A 139 -8.60 1.36 5.95
N ALA A 140 -8.93 0.19 5.42
CA ALA A 140 -10.02 -0.66 5.89
C ALA A 140 -9.62 -1.55 7.06
N GLY A 141 -8.33 -1.90 7.11
CA GLY A 141 -7.75 -2.79 8.11
C GLY A 141 -6.37 -3.25 7.70
N ALA A 142 -5.75 -4.10 8.50
CA ALA A 142 -4.41 -4.59 8.22
C ALA A 142 -4.16 -6.02 8.70
N THR A 143 -3.18 -6.67 8.06
CA THR A 143 -2.53 -7.88 8.55
C THR A 143 -1.12 -7.52 8.99
N VAL A 144 -0.81 -7.77 10.25
CA VAL A 144 0.49 -7.49 10.84
C VAL A 144 1.31 -8.78 10.94
N LEU A 145 2.52 -8.76 10.36
CA LEU A 145 3.46 -9.87 10.41
C LEU A 145 4.47 -9.63 11.54
N SER A 146 4.66 -10.65 12.38
CA SER A 146 5.55 -10.58 13.55
C SER A 146 6.24 -11.91 13.78
N LEU A 147 7.55 -11.88 14.00
CA LEU A 147 8.36 -13.06 14.35
C LEU A 147 8.39 -13.34 15.86
N GLY A 148 8.04 -12.35 16.69
CA GLY A 148 8.07 -12.44 18.14
C GLY A 148 9.46 -12.23 18.78
N CYS A 149 10.54 -12.20 18.01
CA CYS A 149 11.92 -11.97 18.51
C CYS A 149 12.45 -10.55 18.29
N GLN A 150 11.64 -9.69 17.69
CA GLN A 150 11.99 -8.30 17.40
C GLN A 150 11.76 -7.35 18.58
N ASN A 151 12.34 -6.15 18.53
CA ASN A 151 12.13 -5.10 19.53
C ASN A 151 10.76 -4.43 19.42
N ALA A 152 10.26 -4.22 18.18
CA ALA A 152 8.91 -3.72 17.94
C ALA A 152 7.89 -4.83 18.17
N GLN A 153 7.27 -4.84 19.34
CA GLN A 153 6.31 -5.87 19.75
C GLN A 153 4.87 -5.48 19.39
N ILE A 154 3.99 -6.49 19.25
CA ILE A 154 2.57 -6.28 18.93
C ILE A 154 1.89 -5.40 19.98
N ASN A 155 2.17 -5.62 21.27
CA ASN A 155 1.60 -4.81 22.34
C ASN A 155 2.02 -3.34 22.24
N MET A 156 3.26 -3.04 21.82
CA MET A 156 3.69 -1.65 21.58
C MET A 156 2.90 -1.00 20.44
N LEU A 157 2.62 -1.74 19.36
CA LEU A 157 1.80 -1.26 18.27
C LEU A 157 0.36 -1.01 18.75
N GLN A 158 -0.22 -1.92 19.53
CA GLN A 158 -1.56 -1.77 20.10
C GLN A 158 -1.67 -0.54 21.00
N GLU A 159 -0.69 -0.32 21.90
CA GLU A 159 -0.62 0.88 22.74
C GLU A 159 -0.58 2.17 21.91
N GLU A 160 0.15 2.19 20.80
CA GLU A 160 0.22 3.35 19.90
C GLU A 160 -1.07 3.55 19.09
N ILE A 161 -1.78 2.48 18.75
CA ILE A 161 -3.11 2.53 18.13
C ILE A 161 -4.12 3.13 19.11
N GLU A 162 -4.19 2.59 20.33
CA GLU A 162 -5.12 3.03 21.36
C GLU A 162 -4.91 4.49 21.78
N LYS A 163 -3.66 4.97 21.79
CA LYS A 163 -3.35 6.40 22.05
C LYS A 163 -3.97 7.32 20.99
N LYS A 164 -4.11 6.87 19.75
CA LYS A 164 -4.67 7.65 18.66
C LYS A 164 -6.18 7.56 18.60
N ASN A 165 -6.71 6.38 18.80
CA ASN A 165 -8.14 6.10 18.81
C ASN A 165 -8.42 4.94 19.78
N PRO A 166 -8.97 5.22 20.99
CA PRO A 166 -9.31 4.18 21.95
C PRO A 166 -10.40 3.21 21.47
N ASP A 167 -11.20 3.64 20.51
CA ASP A 167 -12.32 2.86 19.93
C ASP A 167 -11.94 2.22 18.59
N PHE A 168 -10.64 2.06 18.34
CA PHE A 168 -10.15 1.39 17.11
C PHE A 168 -10.51 -0.10 17.17
N ASP A 169 -11.26 -0.56 16.15
CA ASP A 169 -11.74 -1.94 16.01
C ASP A 169 -11.06 -2.64 14.81
#